data_fdea0ddb7dd24695f86c51985663618c
#
_entry.id   fdea0ddb7dd24695f86c51985663618c
#
_cell.length_a   1.000
_cell.length_b   1.000
_cell.length_c   1.000
_cell.angle_alpha   90.00
_cell.angle_beta   90.00
_cell.angle_gamma   90.00
#
_symmetry.space_group_name_H-M   'P 1'
#
loop_
_entity.id
_entity.type
_entity.pdbx_description
1 polymer ?
#
loop_
_entity_poly.entity_id
_entity_poly.type
_entity_poly.pdbx_seq_one_letter_code
_entity_poly.pdbx_strand_id
1 'polypeptide(L)'
;MDFSIKAFDTKNTIATAKAGVIAVAVFENKKLSQAAKALDGAGEITAALKSGDITGKTGTTLLLRGVKGASAERVLLVGLGSDEAVSEKSFAGGVAAALKVFATLGTSDAIIALPATEVKERDVNWAIRCVVQSAHESVFRTDGQKSKKDPAPAGVKKIALAVPSNAETKTALVQAIAIANGMDLTKELGNLSANVCTPTYLANTAKKLGKDYKFNVEVLDRKQLEALKMNSFLSVTNGSEQPPKFIILKHMGGKAKDAPVVLVGKGITFDTGGISLKAGPGMDEMKYDMGGAASVLGTFRAIGEMNLKLNVIGVIAACENMPSGRATKPGDIVTSMNGLTIEILNTDAEGRLVLCDALAYAERFNPAAVIDIATLTGACIVALGHHKSGLFTRDDEAHNKLADEIMAAGKNAGDTAWRLPIGEEYNEQLKSNFADLANIGTPGGASCTAAAFLENFTRKYTWAHLDIAGTAWKSGGAKGATGRPVPLLSNFLINRA
;
A
#
# COMPACT_ATOMS: atom_id res chain seq x y z
N MET A 1 -16.39 6.16 -6.21
CA MET A 1 -17.48 5.20 -5.89
C MET A 1 -17.94 5.51 -4.48
N ASP A 2 -19.27 5.54 -4.22
CA ASP A 2 -19.81 5.88 -2.91
C ASP A 2 -20.19 4.63 -2.14
N PHE A 3 -19.89 4.59 -0.85
CA PHE A 3 -20.19 3.45 0.02
C PHE A 3 -21.09 3.83 1.18
N SER A 4 -21.95 2.90 1.58
CA SER A 4 -22.83 3.04 2.75
C SER A 4 -23.09 1.68 3.41
N ILE A 5 -23.67 1.71 4.61
CA ILE A 5 -24.14 0.49 5.28
C ILE A 5 -25.65 0.37 5.09
N LYS A 6 -26.09 -0.81 4.68
CA LYS A 6 -27.48 -1.26 4.74
C LYS A 6 -27.61 -2.20 5.92
N ALA A 7 -28.40 -1.84 6.91
CA ALA A 7 -28.62 -2.72 8.06
C ALA A 7 -29.16 -4.07 7.61
N PHE A 8 -28.45 -5.13 7.97
CA PHE A 8 -28.82 -6.51 7.73
C PHE A 8 -28.44 -7.36 8.96
N ASP A 9 -29.45 -7.90 9.62
CA ASP A 9 -29.30 -8.74 10.80
C ASP A 9 -30.53 -9.69 10.91
N THR A 10 -30.72 -10.33 12.04
CA THR A 10 -31.84 -11.25 12.29
C THR A 10 -33.22 -10.56 12.24
N LYS A 11 -33.29 -9.23 12.41
CA LYS A 11 -34.53 -8.45 12.42
C LYS A 11 -34.73 -7.68 11.11
N ASN A 12 -33.65 -7.30 10.43
CA ASN A 12 -33.69 -6.48 9.23
C ASN A 12 -33.34 -7.34 8.01
N THR A 13 -34.32 -7.55 7.14
CA THR A 13 -34.11 -8.28 5.90
C THR A 13 -33.74 -7.34 4.74
N ILE A 14 -32.98 -7.85 3.78
CA ILE A 14 -32.70 -7.15 2.52
C ILE A 14 -33.79 -7.39 1.46
N ALA A 15 -34.78 -8.26 1.71
CA ALA A 15 -35.84 -8.59 0.74
C ALA A 15 -36.67 -7.35 0.34
N THR A 16 -36.93 -6.46 1.28
CA THR A 16 -37.68 -5.22 1.06
C THR A 16 -36.82 -4.06 0.58
N ALA A 17 -35.50 -4.26 0.44
CA ALA A 17 -34.59 -3.21 0.03
C ALA A 17 -34.72 -2.93 -1.48
N LYS A 18 -35.04 -1.70 -1.83
CA LYS A 18 -35.03 -1.25 -3.23
C LYS A 18 -33.60 -0.99 -3.65
N ALA A 19 -33.15 -1.62 -4.72
CA ALA A 19 -31.84 -1.44 -5.35
C ALA A 19 -31.89 -1.92 -6.80
N GLY A 20 -31.03 -1.39 -7.63
CA GLY A 20 -30.87 -1.85 -9.00
C GLY A 20 -30.34 -3.28 -9.09
N VAL A 21 -29.54 -3.71 -8.09
CA VAL A 21 -29.07 -5.09 -7.94
C VAL A 21 -28.70 -5.41 -6.48
N ILE A 22 -29.00 -6.63 -6.02
CA ILE A 22 -28.50 -7.20 -4.76
C ILE A 22 -27.62 -8.41 -5.06
N ALA A 23 -26.36 -8.41 -4.60
CA ALA A 23 -25.45 -9.55 -4.71
C ALA A 23 -25.48 -10.39 -3.44
N VAL A 24 -25.72 -11.71 -3.57
CA VAL A 24 -25.82 -12.69 -2.47
C VAL A 24 -24.96 -13.91 -2.75
N ALA A 25 -24.43 -14.53 -1.68
CA ALA A 25 -23.59 -15.72 -1.80
C ALA A 25 -24.43 -17.00 -1.97
N VAL A 26 -23.90 -17.90 -2.81
CA VAL A 26 -24.35 -19.30 -2.96
C VAL A 26 -23.14 -20.23 -2.92
N PHE A 27 -23.33 -21.53 -2.60
CA PHE A 27 -22.25 -22.47 -2.34
C PHE A 27 -22.35 -23.76 -3.19
N GLU A 28 -21.23 -24.46 -3.35
CA GLU A 28 -21.13 -25.67 -4.21
C GLU A 28 -22.08 -26.81 -3.78
N ASN A 29 -22.34 -26.95 -2.50
CA ASN A 29 -23.25 -27.98 -1.96
C ASN A 29 -24.73 -27.60 -2.09
N LYS A 30 -25.08 -26.72 -3.02
CA LYS A 30 -26.43 -26.20 -3.24
C LYS A 30 -27.04 -25.48 -2.04
N LYS A 31 -26.21 -24.99 -1.13
CA LYS A 31 -26.61 -24.18 0.01
C LYS A 31 -26.68 -22.69 -0.36
N LEU A 32 -27.59 -21.99 0.31
CA LEU A 32 -27.80 -20.56 0.21
C LEU A 32 -27.24 -19.86 1.45
N SER A 33 -26.62 -18.71 1.27
CA SER A 33 -26.32 -17.82 2.39
C SER A 33 -27.63 -17.33 3.06
N GLN A 34 -27.53 -16.78 4.27
CA GLN A 34 -28.67 -16.19 4.96
C GLN A 34 -29.35 -15.11 4.11
N ALA A 35 -28.55 -14.26 3.46
CA ALA A 35 -29.03 -13.22 2.57
C ALA A 35 -29.76 -13.79 1.33
N ALA A 36 -29.21 -14.85 0.72
CA ALA A 36 -29.87 -15.52 -0.41
C ALA A 36 -31.19 -16.16 -0.01
N LYS A 37 -31.24 -16.82 1.15
CA LYS A 37 -32.51 -17.39 1.70
C LYS A 37 -33.58 -16.33 1.91
N ALA A 38 -33.23 -15.15 2.36
CA ALA A 38 -34.14 -14.03 2.58
C ALA A 38 -34.78 -13.52 1.26
N LEU A 39 -34.12 -13.71 0.11
CA LEU A 39 -34.63 -13.34 -1.22
C LEU A 39 -35.35 -14.49 -1.96
N ASP A 40 -35.24 -15.70 -1.46
CA ASP A 40 -35.75 -16.93 -2.15
C ASP A 40 -37.18 -17.28 -1.80
N GLY A 41 -38.07 -16.30 -1.64
CA GLY A 41 -39.42 -16.48 -1.18
C GLY A 41 -40.28 -17.42 -2.07
N ALA A 42 -40.01 -17.49 -3.36
CA ALA A 42 -40.69 -18.38 -4.31
C ALA A 42 -39.84 -19.59 -4.76
N GLY A 43 -38.63 -19.76 -4.18
CA GLY A 43 -37.74 -20.87 -4.51
C GLY A 43 -36.96 -20.73 -5.83
N GLU A 44 -36.95 -19.56 -6.43
CA GLU A 44 -36.30 -19.31 -7.75
C GLU A 44 -34.77 -19.45 -7.66
N ILE A 45 -34.16 -18.98 -6.57
CA ILE A 45 -32.72 -19.11 -6.34
C ILE A 45 -32.34 -20.57 -6.08
N THR A 46 -33.15 -21.26 -5.26
CA THR A 46 -33.03 -22.72 -5.02
C THR A 46 -33.16 -23.49 -6.33
N ALA A 47 -34.10 -23.13 -7.19
CA ALA A 47 -34.30 -23.76 -8.49
C ALA A 47 -33.07 -23.61 -9.40
N ALA A 48 -32.50 -22.40 -9.49
CA ALA A 48 -31.31 -22.15 -10.28
C ALA A 48 -30.09 -22.97 -9.82
N LEU A 49 -29.93 -23.19 -8.51
CA LEU A 49 -28.89 -24.09 -7.98
C LEU A 49 -29.16 -25.56 -8.25
N LYS A 50 -30.43 -25.97 -8.20
CA LYS A 50 -30.83 -27.38 -8.47
C LYS A 50 -30.67 -27.74 -9.94
N SER A 51 -31.06 -26.82 -10.86
CA SER A 51 -30.93 -27.01 -12.32
C SER A 51 -29.44 -26.98 -12.77
N GLY A 52 -28.55 -26.41 -11.98
CA GLY A 52 -27.13 -26.26 -12.35
C GLY A 52 -26.84 -24.98 -13.15
N ASP A 53 -27.80 -24.05 -13.26
CA ASP A 53 -27.57 -22.75 -13.90
C ASP A 53 -26.46 -21.94 -13.20
N ILE A 54 -26.27 -22.21 -11.90
CA ILE A 54 -25.07 -21.77 -11.15
C ILE A 54 -24.61 -22.95 -10.27
N THR A 55 -23.28 -23.16 -10.22
CA THR A 55 -22.66 -24.27 -9.48
C THR A 55 -22.27 -23.91 -8.05
N GLY A 56 -22.19 -22.63 -7.72
CA GLY A 56 -21.66 -22.14 -6.45
C GLY A 56 -20.14 -22.15 -6.34
N LYS A 57 -19.39 -22.62 -7.35
CA LYS A 57 -17.92 -22.52 -7.40
C LYS A 57 -17.47 -21.07 -7.31
N THR A 58 -16.35 -20.83 -6.63
CA THR A 58 -15.81 -19.49 -6.43
C THR A 58 -15.75 -18.69 -7.74
N GLY A 59 -16.33 -17.49 -7.73
CA GLY A 59 -16.33 -16.57 -8.85
C GLY A 59 -17.38 -16.87 -9.94
N THR A 60 -18.20 -17.94 -9.82
CA THR A 60 -19.36 -18.11 -10.70
C THR A 60 -20.43 -17.08 -10.37
N THR A 61 -21.13 -16.58 -11.39
CA THR A 61 -22.19 -15.58 -11.22
C THR A 61 -23.41 -15.91 -12.07
N LEU A 62 -24.60 -15.63 -11.55
CA LEU A 62 -25.86 -15.69 -12.29
C LEU A 62 -26.73 -14.49 -11.92
N LEU A 63 -27.16 -13.72 -12.94
CA LEU A 63 -28.03 -12.56 -12.75
C LEU A 63 -29.48 -12.96 -13.00
N LEU A 64 -30.31 -12.89 -11.97
CA LEU A 64 -31.74 -13.09 -12.04
C LEU A 64 -32.47 -11.74 -12.07
N ARG A 65 -33.61 -11.69 -12.78
CA ARG A 65 -34.48 -10.52 -12.84
C ARG A 65 -35.85 -10.85 -12.30
N GLY A 66 -36.49 -9.94 -11.58
CA GLY A 66 -37.85 -10.07 -11.12
C GLY A 66 -38.07 -11.23 -10.13
N VAL A 67 -37.06 -11.52 -9.28
CA VAL A 67 -37.13 -12.56 -8.26
C VAL A 67 -38.30 -12.25 -7.31
N LYS A 68 -39.26 -13.14 -7.21
CA LYS A 68 -40.43 -12.97 -6.35
C LYS A 68 -40.04 -12.99 -4.88
N GLY A 69 -40.43 -11.94 -4.15
CA GLY A 69 -40.03 -11.75 -2.76
C GLY A 69 -38.85 -10.78 -2.58
N ALA A 70 -38.17 -10.37 -3.65
CA ALA A 70 -37.16 -9.32 -3.62
C ALA A 70 -37.73 -8.01 -4.19
N SER A 71 -37.51 -6.88 -3.48
CA SER A 71 -37.87 -5.54 -3.98
C SER A 71 -36.82 -4.94 -4.91
N ALA A 72 -35.67 -5.59 -5.07
CA ALA A 72 -34.64 -5.20 -6.00
C ALA A 72 -35.01 -5.62 -7.43
N GLU A 73 -34.56 -4.82 -8.42
CA GLU A 73 -34.82 -5.15 -9.84
C GLU A 73 -34.10 -6.42 -10.30
N ARG A 74 -32.94 -6.70 -9.69
CA ARG A 74 -32.04 -7.82 -10.03
C ARG A 74 -31.46 -8.44 -8.77
N VAL A 75 -31.25 -9.73 -8.79
CA VAL A 75 -30.48 -10.50 -7.79
C VAL A 75 -29.30 -11.15 -8.50
N LEU A 76 -28.09 -10.82 -8.06
CA LEU A 76 -26.86 -11.44 -8.54
C LEU A 76 -26.45 -12.54 -7.55
N LEU A 77 -26.51 -13.78 -8.00
CA LEU A 77 -25.97 -14.93 -7.28
C LEU A 77 -24.45 -14.97 -7.51
N VAL A 78 -23.68 -15.18 -6.44
CA VAL A 78 -22.22 -15.21 -6.47
C VAL A 78 -21.73 -16.47 -5.75
N GLY A 79 -21.01 -17.32 -6.46
CA GLY A 79 -20.40 -18.54 -5.90
C GLY A 79 -19.20 -18.17 -5.00
N LEU A 80 -19.19 -18.70 -3.77
CA LEU A 80 -18.08 -18.56 -2.82
C LEU A 80 -17.38 -19.91 -2.52
N GLY A 81 -17.71 -20.98 -3.26
CA GLY A 81 -17.14 -22.31 -3.03
C GLY A 81 -17.85 -23.06 -1.92
N SER A 82 -17.08 -23.74 -1.03
CA SER A 82 -17.62 -24.45 0.11
C SER A 82 -18.16 -23.50 1.18
N ASP A 83 -19.31 -23.79 1.78
CA ASP A 83 -19.90 -23.03 2.90
C ASP A 83 -19.31 -23.41 4.27
N GLU A 84 -18.59 -24.53 4.37
CA GLU A 84 -18.00 -25.00 5.64
C GLU A 84 -16.81 -24.17 6.07
N ALA A 85 -16.08 -23.57 5.11
CA ALA A 85 -14.95 -22.70 5.37
C ALA A 85 -14.66 -21.79 4.17
N VAL A 86 -15.39 -20.67 4.04
CA VAL A 86 -15.07 -19.67 3.02
C VAL A 86 -13.69 -19.09 3.30
N SER A 87 -12.74 -19.32 2.39
CA SER A 87 -11.40 -18.77 2.50
C SER A 87 -11.37 -17.30 2.07
N GLU A 88 -10.34 -16.56 2.52
CA GLU A 88 -10.07 -15.19 2.04
C GLU A 88 -10.03 -15.12 0.51
N LYS A 89 -9.34 -16.08 -0.12
CA LYS A 89 -9.23 -16.16 -1.58
C LYS A 89 -10.59 -16.35 -2.26
N SER A 90 -11.42 -17.23 -1.70
CA SER A 90 -12.78 -17.48 -2.23
C SER A 90 -13.66 -16.25 -2.07
N PHE A 91 -13.61 -15.59 -0.92
CA PHE A 91 -14.36 -14.36 -0.68
C PHE A 91 -13.93 -13.24 -1.64
N ALA A 92 -12.65 -12.93 -1.72
CA ALA A 92 -12.10 -11.91 -2.62
C ALA A 92 -12.43 -12.22 -4.10
N GLY A 93 -12.34 -13.50 -4.51
CA GLY A 93 -12.71 -13.95 -5.85
C GLY A 93 -14.19 -13.72 -6.18
N GLY A 94 -15.07 -14.00 -5.22
CA GLY A 94 -16.50 -13.72 -5.35
C GLY A 94 -16.81 -12.23 -5.42
N VAL A 95 -16.17 -11.42 -4.58
CA VAL A 95 -16.28 -9.94 -4.63
C VAL A 95 -15.84 -9.42 -5.99
N ALA A 96 -14.68 -9.83 -6.48
CA ALA A 96 -14.18 -9.41 -7.80
C ALA A 96 -15.14 -9.80 -8.94
N ALA A 97 -15.73 -11.00 -8.88
CA ALA A 97 -16.73 -11.46 -9.87
C ALA A 97 -18.01 -10.61 -9.82
N ALA A 98 -18.50 -10.27 -8.63
CA ALA A 98 -19.67 -9.39 -8.48
C ALA A 98 -19.40 -8.00 -9.07
N LEU A 99 -18.24 -7.41 -8.76
CA LEU A 99 -17.84 -6.08 -9.25
C LEU A 99 -17.68 -6.05 -10.77
N LYS A 100 -17.17 -7.14 -11.36
CA LYS A 100 -17.09 -7.27 -12.83
C LYS A 100 -18.47 -7.24 -13.48
N VAL A 101 -19.47 -7.88 -12.88
CA VAL A 101 -20.85 -7.81 -13.37
C VAL A 101 -21.41 -6.39 -13.17
N PHE A 102 -21.18 -5.78 -12.00
CA PHE A 102 -21.65 -4.43 -11.70
C PHE A 102 -21.16 -3.38 -12.69
N ALA A 103 -19.93 -3.53 -13.21
CA ALA A 103 -19.34 -2.61 -14.18
C ALA A 103 -20.13 -2.53 -15.51
N THR A 104 -20.92 -3.56 -15.84
CA THR A 104 -21.68 -3.67 -17.10
C THR A 104 -23.18 -3.48 -16.96
N LEU A 105 -23.68 -3.37 -15.71
CA LEU A 105 -25.12 -3.25 -15.47
C LEU A 105 -25.63 -1.82 -15.76
N GLY A 106 -26.81 -1.74 -16.36
CA GLY A 106 -27.54 -0.47 -16.55
C GLY A 106 -28.23 0.00 -15.27
N THR A 107 -27.49 0.05 -14.15
CA THR A 107 -27.96 0.61 -12.88
C THR A 107 -26.81 1.32 -12.17
N SER A 108 -27.14 2.33 -11.36
CA SER A 108 -26.16 3.14 -10.64
C SER A 108 -25.91 2.68 -9.19
N ASP A 109 -26.74 1.78 -8.65
CA ASP A 109 -26.71 1.37 -7.26
C ASP A 109 -26.78 -0.14 -7.08
N ALA A 110 -26.10 -0.63 -6.04
CA ALA A 110 -26.07 -2.03 -5.65
C ALA A 110 -26.07 -2.20 -4.13
N ILE A 111 -26.57 -3.35 -3.69
CA ILE A 111 -26.34 -3.86 -2.33
C ILE A 111 -25.44 -5.10 -2.45
N ILE A 112 -24.37 -5.17 -1.68
CA ILE A 112 -23.53 -6.36 -1.54
C ILE A 112 -23.76 -6.99 -0.18
N ALA A 113 -24.31 -8.20 -0.15
CA ALA A 113 -24.56 -8.97 1.06
C ALA A 113 -23.52 -10.09 1.29
N LEU A 114 -22.43 -10.11 0.52
CA LEU A 114 -21.32 -11.06 0.72
C LEU A 114 -20.64 -10.90 2.10
N PRO A 115 -20.44 -9.67 2.65
CA PRO A 115 -19.83 -9.50 3.98
C PRO A 115 -20.64 -10.10 5.14
N ALA A 116 -21.91 -10.44 4.93
CA ALA A 116 -22.72 -11.18 5.90
C ALA A 116 -22.36 -12.69 5.96
N THR A 117 -21.49 -13.17 5.06
CA THR A 117 -20.99 -14.54 5.05
C THR A 117 -19.77 -14.67 5.94
N GLU A 118 -19.74 -15.68 6.79
CA GLU A 118 -18.58 -15.97 7.63
C GLU A 118 -17.37 -16.37 6.77
N VAL A 119 -16.24 -15.71 7.00
CA VAL A 119 -14.96 -16.01 6.37
C VAL A 119 -14.01 -16.55 7.43
N LYS A 120 -13.35 -17.67 7.11
CA LYS A 120 -12.45 -18.35 8.06
C LYS A 120 -11.39 -17.41 8.63
N GLU A 121 -11.31 -17.32 9.96
CA GLU A 121 -10.35 -16.47 10.72
C GLU A 121 -10.47 -14.97 10.42
N ARG A 122 -11.62 -14.50 9.88
CA ARG A 122 -11.85 -13.11 9.54
C ARG A 122 -13.17 -12.59 10.10
N ASP A 123 -13.16 -11.34 10.50
CA ASP A 123 -14.33 -10.62 10.98
C ASP A 123 -15.07 -9.87 9.84
N VAL A 124 -16.20 -9.30 10.16
CA VAL A 124 -16.98 -8.48 9.23
C VAL A 124 -16.22 -7.21 8.79
N ASN A 125 -15.34 -6.69 9.64
CA ASN A 125 -14.56 -5.48 9.33
C ASN A 125 -13.53 -5.77 8.24
N TRP A 126 -12.92 -6.97 8.27
CA TRP A 126 -12.06 -7.44 7.18
C TRP A 126 -12.86 -7.57 5.87
N ALA A 127 -14.07 -8.14 5.93
CA ALA A 127 -14.91 -8.30 4.75
C ALA A 127 -15.34 -6.94 4.14
N ILE A 128 -15.65 -5.95 4.98
CA ILE A 128 -15.91 -4.57 4.56
C ILE A 128 -14.69 -4.00 3.82
N ARG A 129 -13.49 -4.10 4.41
CA ARG A 129 -12.24 -3.64 3.78
C ARG A 129 -11.99 -4.32 2.44
N CYS A 130 -12.17 -5.64 2.37
CA CYS A 130 -11.98 -6.40 1.14
C CYS A 130 -12.91 -5.90 0.01
N VAL A 131 -14.20 -5.68 0.29
CA VAL A 131 -15.15 -5.17 -0.70
C VAL A 131 -14.77 -3.77 -1.17
N VAL A 132 -14.45 -2.84 -0.26
CA VAL A 132 -14.14 -1.45 -0.61
C VAL A 132 -12.86 -1.38 -1.43
N GLN A 133 -11.79 -2.05 -1.02
CA GLN A 133 -10.52 -2.07 -1.76
C GLN A 133 -10.68 -2.72 -3.14
N SER A 134 -11.40 -3.84 -3.23
CA SER A 134 -11.67 -4.50 -4.52
C SER A 134 -12.49 -3.60 -5.46
N ALA A 135 -13.44 -2.86 -4.91
CA ALA A 135 -14.25 -1.93 -5.68
C ALA A 135 -13.42 -0.76 -6.23
N HIS A 136 -12.53 -0.17 -5.42
CA HIS A 136 -11.59 0.85 -5.87
C HIS A 136 -10.66 0.30 -6.95
N GLU A 137 -10.09 -0.89 -6.75
CA GLU A 137 -9.23 -1.55 -7.76
C GLU A 137 -9.97 -1.76 -9.09
N SER A 138 -11.24 -2.15 -9.04
CA SER A 138 -12.05 -2.43 -10.25
C SER A 138 -12.32 -1.20 -11.13
N VAL A 139 -12.25 0.00 -10.56
CA VAL A 139 -12.50 1.27 -11.26
C VAL A 139 -11.27 2.15 -11.40
N PHE A 140 -10.14 1.74 -10.83
CA PHE A 140 -8.89 2.50 -10.92
C PHE A 140 -8.40 2.55 -12.37
N ARG A 141 -7.94 3.73 -12.80
CA ARG A 141 -7.55 3.98 -14.19
C ARG A 141 -6.11 4.46 -14.28
N THR A 142 -5.40 3.91 -15.26
CA THR A 142 -3.99 4.27 -15.56
C THR A 142 -3.86 5.21 -16.76
N ASP A 143 -4.99 5.63 -17.36
CA ASP A 143 -5.03 6.41 -18.60
C ASP A 143 -5.01 7.94 -18.38
N GLY A 144 -4.64 8.38 -17.17
CA GLY A 144 -4.63 9.81 -16.79
C GLY A 144 -3.78 10.69 -17.73
N GLN A 145 -2.70 10.14 -18.29
CA GLN A 145 -1.78 10.84 -19.20
C GLN A 145 -2.08 10.59 -20.68
N LYS A 146 -3.09 9.78 -21.04
CA LYS A 146 -3.50 9.61 -22.44
C LYS A 146 -4.22 10.84 -22.95
N SER A 147 -3.97 11.23 -24.20
CA SER A 147 -4.68 12.31 -24.88
C SER A 147 -6.17 11.96 -25.07
N LYS A 148 -6.46 10.70 -25.34
CA LYS A 148 -7.83 10.18 -25.44
C LYS A 148 -8.02 9.11 -24.36
N LYS A 149 -8.93 9.41 -23.42
CA LYS A 149 -9.25 8.49 -22.31
C LYS A 149 -10.28 7.46 -22.76
N ASP A 150 -10.16 6.25 -22.23
CA ASP A 150 -11.19 5.24 -22.43
C ASP A 150 -12.51 5.67 -21.76
N PRO A 151 -13.70 5.27 -22.25
CA PRO A 151 -14.98 5.59 -21.60
C PRO A 151 -14.99 5.14 -20.13
N ALA A 152 -15.55 5.96 -19.26
CA ALA A 152 -15.73 5.55 -17.87
C ALA A 152 -16.75 4.40 -17.79
N PRO A 153 -16.59 3.40 -16.90
CA PRO A 153 -17.59 2.36 -16.69
C PRO A 153 -18.95 2.96 -16.41
N ALA A 154 -19.96 2.49 -17.13
CA ALA A 154 -21.34 3.01 -17.02
C ALA A 154 -22.11 2.41 -15.83
N GLY A 155 -21.58 1.37 -15.18
CA GLY A 155 -22.27 0.56 -14.17
C GLY A 155 -22.45 1.22 -12.81
N VAL A 156 -22.48 0.40 -11.78
CA VAL A 156 -22.74 0.76 -10.39
C VAL A 156 -21.74 1.80 -9.88
N LYS A 157 -22.25 2.86 -9.26
CA LYS A 157 -21.47 3.95 -8.65
C LYS A 157 -21.66 4.05 -7.13
N LYS A 158 -22.76 3.45 -6.62
CA LYS A 158 -23.11 3.46 -5.20
C LYS A 158 -23.26 2.02 -4.72
N ILE A 159 -22.53 1.64 -3.68
CA ILE A 159 -22.56 0.29 -3.09
C ILE A 159 -22.94 0.41 -1.62
N ALA A 160 -24.04 -0.25 -1.24
CA ALA A 160 -24.41 -0.44 0.15
C ALA A 160 -23.97 -1.84 0.61
N LEU A 161 -23.27 -1.92 1.73
CA LEU A 161 -22.81 -3.17 2.34
C LEU A 161 -23.89 -3.66 3.31
N ALA A 162 -24.44 -4.84 3.07
CA ALA A 162 -25.44 -5.46 3.97
C ALA A 162 -24.71 -6.12 5.15
N VAL A 163 -24.61 -5.40 6.25
CA VAL A 163 -23.94 -5.80 7.50
C VAL A 163 -24.70 -5.21 8.70
N PRO A 164 -24.45 -5.69 9.94
CA PRO A 164 -24.98 -5.04 11.13
C PRO A 164 -24.61 -3.55 11.15
N SER A 165 -25.58 -2.66 11.45
CA SER A 165 -25.35 -1.22 11.50
C SER A 165 -25.05 -0.77 12.93
N ASN A 166 -23.79 -0.86 13.33
CA ASN A 166 -23.29 -0.44 14.65
C ASN A 166 -22.08 0.51 14.52
N ALA A 167 -21.54 0.98 15.64
CA ALA A 167 -20.38 1.89 15.65
C ALA A 167 -19.14 1.25 15.02
N GLU A 168 -18.91 -0.03 15.28
CA GLU A 168 -17.75 -0.78 14.79
C GLU A 168 -17.73 -0.88 13.26
N THR A 169 -18.83 -1.35 12.64
CA THR A 169 -18.92 -1.50 11.18
C THR A 169 -18.90 -0.14 10.45
N LYS A 170 -19.45 0.91 11.08
CA LYS A 170 -19.35 2.29 10.55
C LYS A 170 -17.91 2.78 10.56
N THR A 171 -17.19 2.56 11.66
CA THR A 171 -15.77 2.89 11.76
C THR A 171 -14.95 2.09 10.74
N ALA A 172 -15.19 0.78 10.61
CA ALA A 172 -14.53 -0.07 9.63
C ALA A 172 -14.75 0.41 8.19
N LEU A 173 -15.97 0.88 7.86
CA LEU A 173 -16.26 1.44 6.54
C LEU A 173 -15.48 2.74 6.29
N VAL A 174 -15.44 3.66 7.25
CA VAL A 174 -14.65 4.91 7.14
C VAL A 174 -13.17 4.59 6.94
N GLN A 175 -12.61 3.67 7.72
CA GLN A 175 -11.22 3.22 7.58
C GLN A 175 -10.96 2.57 6.22
N ALA A 176 -11.86 1.71 5.76
CA ALA A 176 -11.74 1.04 4.47
C ALA A 176 -11.68 2.02 3.29
N ILE A 177 -12.56 3.03 3.30
CA ILE A 177 -12.60 4.09 2.27
C ILE A 177 -11.31 4.91 2.31
N ALA A 178 -10.89 5.34 3.49
CA ALA A 178 -9.68 6.15 3.66
C ALA A 178 -8.41 5.40 3.19
N ILE A 179 -8.27 4.10 3.54
CA ILE A 179 -7.17 3.26 3.09
C ILE A 179 -7.20 3.10 1.56
N ALA A 180 -8.37 2.82 0.98
CA ALA A 180 -8.50 2.68 -0.47
C ALA A 180 -8.16 3.98 -1.21
N ASN A 181 -8.57 5.14 -0.70
CA ASN A 181 -8.19 6.45 -1.23
C ASN A 181 -6.67 6.69 -1.12
N GLY A 182 -6.05 6.25 -0.02
CA GLY A 182 -4.59 6.29 0.15
C GLY A 182 -3.86 5.41 -0.87
N MET A 183 -4.36 4.18 -1.10
CA MET A 183 -3.85 3.30 -2.15
C MET A 183 -3.96 3.92 -3.54
N ASP A 184 -5.09 4.56 -3.84
CA ASP A 184 -5.31 5.20 -5.14
C ASP A 184 -4.32 6.35 -5.36
N LEU A 185 -4.05 7.19 -4.34
CA LEU A 185 -3.01 8.21 -4.43
C LEU A 185 -1.63 7.61 -4.68
N THR A 186 -1.27 6.53 -3.98
CA THR A 186 0.00 5.83 -4.19
C THR A 186 0.11 5.28 -5.61
N LYS A 187 -0.97 4.68 -6.14
CA LYS A 187 -1.04 4.20 -7.52
C LYS A 187 -0.97 5.35 -8.54
N GLU A 188 -1.67 6.45 -8.30
CA GLU A 188 -1.61 7.65 -9.14
C GLU A 188 -0.17 8.15 -9.28
N LEU A 189 0.51 8.36 -8.15
CA LEU A 189 1.89 8.86 -8.12
C LEU A 189 2.86 7.89 -8.83
N GLY A 190 2.81 6.60 -8.53
CA GLY A 190 3.68 5.61 -9.14
C GLY A 190 3.45 5.43 -10.65
N ASN A 191 2.20 5.60 -11.12
CA ASN A 191 1.88 5.43 -12.53
C ASN A 191 2.21 6.65 -13.41
N LEU A 192 2.41 7.82 -12.81
CA LEU A 192 2.90 8.98 -13.57
C LEU A 192 4.26 8.70 -14.18
N SER A 193 4.53 9.31 -15.32
CA SER A 193 5.88 9.33 -15.90
C SER A 193 6.81 10.20 -15.08
N ALA A 194 8.11 9.90 -15.06
CA ALA A 194 9.09 10.60 -14.23
C ALA A 194 9.27 12.09 -14.62
N ASN A 195 9.02 12.45 -15.86
CA ASN A 195 9.01 13.85 -16.30
C ASN A 195 7.83 14.67 -15.73
N VAL A 196 6.82 14.00 -15.14
CA VAL A 196 5.70 14.61 -14.42
C VAL A 196 5.88 14.43 -12.91
N CYS A 197 6.06 13.20 -12.43
CA CYS A 197 6.28 12.90 -11.02
C CYS A 197 7.73 13.16 -10.61
N THR A 198 8.13 14.44 -10.63
CA THR A 198 9.46 14.91 -10.19
C THR A 198 9.52 15.04 -8.67
N PRO A 199 10.70 15.25 -8.05
CA PRO A 199 10.81 15.55 -6.61
C PRO A 199 9.93 16.74 -6.19
N THR A 200 9.84 17.77 -7.04
CA THR A 200 8.98 18.93 -6.82
C THR A 200 7.49 18.57 -6.85
N TYR A 201 7.09 17.63 -7.73
CA TYR A 201 5.70 17.15 -7.77
C TYR A 201 5.30 16.43 -6.47
N LEU A 202 6.17 15.58 -5.93
CA LEU A 202 5.98 14.93 -4.63
C LEU A 202 5.84 15.97 -3.50
N ALA A 203 6.70 17.00 -3.49
CA ALA A 203 6.63 18.08 -2.51
C ALA A 203 5.31 18.88 -2.60
N ASN A 204 4.83 19.15 -3.80
CA ASN A 204 3.55 19.83 -4.02
C ASN A 204 2.35 18.96 -3.61
N THR A 205 2.43 17.64 -3.85
CA THR A 205 1.42 16.68 -3.36
C THR A 205 1.37 16.67 -1.84
N ALA A 206 2.53 16.66 -1.15
CA ALA A 206 2.58 16.75 0.30
C ALA A 206 1.97 18.06 0.82
N LYS A 207 2.29 19.20 0.20
CA LYS A 207 1.69 20.52 0.55
C LYS A 207 0.17 20.51 0.36
N LYS A 208 -0.33 19.88 -0.71
CA LYS A 208 -1.77 19.72 -0.95
C LYS A 208 -2.43 18.90 0.17
N LEU A 209 -1.85 17.74 0.54
CA LEU A 209 -2.33 16.95 1.68
C LEU A 209 -2.30 17.75 2.98
N GLY A 210 -1.23 18.53 3.21
CA GLY A 210 -1.13 19.43 4.36
C GLY A 210 -2.29 20.42 4.43
N LYS A 211 -2.68 21.01 3.30
CA LYS A 211 -3.82 21.92 3.21
C LYS A 211 -5.15 21.18 3.44
N ASP A 212 -5.35 20.04 2.77
CA ASP A 212 -6.62 19.31 2.78
C ASP A 212 -6.92 18.71 4.17
N TYR A 213 -5.88 18.21 4.87
CA TYR A 213 -6.01 17.50 6.15
C TYR A 213 -5.36 18.21 7.34
N LYS A 214 -4.95 19.48 7.18
CA LYS A 214 -4.35 20.32 8.24
C LYS A 214 -3.05 19.73 8.82
N PHE A 215 -2.24 19.08 7.99
CA PHE A 215 -0.89 18.68 8.38
C PHE A 215 0.07 19.88 8.32
N ASN A 216 1.05 19.89 9.22
CA ASN A 216 2.20 20.75 9.04
C ASN A 216 3.14 20.10 8.02
N VAL A 217 3.50 20.83 6.96
CA VAL A 217 4.38 20.33 5.91
C VAL A 217 5.56 21.28 5.74
N GLU A 218 6.75 20.74 5.87
CA GLU A 218 8.03 21.42 5.63
C GLU A 218 8.72 20.77 4.44
N VAL A 219 9.33 21.58 3.57
CA VAL A 219 10.10 21.08 2.42
C VAL A 219 11.45 21.78 2.44
N LEU A 220 12.51 21.01 2.56
CA LEU A 220 13.88 21.50 2.54
C LEU A 220 14.48 21.37 1.14
N ASP A 221 15.10 22.44 0.67
CA ASP A 221 15.81 22.50 -0.60
C ASP A 221 17.32 22.26 -0.41
N ARG A 222 18.07 22.13 -1.51
CA ARG A 222 19.51 21.82 -1.52
C ARG A 222 20.33 22.61 -0.49
N LYS A 223 20.14 23.92 -0.38
CA LYS A 223 20.89 24.77 0.59
C LYS A 223 20.70 24.35 2.04
N GLN A 224 19.47 23.95 2.39
CA GLN A 224 19.15 23.47 3.74
C GLN A 224 19.71 22.07 3.98
N LEU A 225 19.75 21.22 2.95
CA LEU A 225 20.36 19.89 3.02
C LEU A 225 21.89 19.99 3.18
N GLU A 226 22.53 20.93 2.49
CA GLU A 226 23.96 21.24 2.65
C GLU A 226 24.27 21.75 4.08
N ALA A 227 23.45 22.65 4.62
CA ALA A 227 23.55 23.11 5.99
C ALA A 227 23.40 22.01 7.03
N LEU A 228 22.55 21.00 6.74
CA LEU A 228 22.33 19.81 7.57
C LEU A 228 23.41 18.73 7.34
N LYS A 229 24.36 18.95 6.42
CA LYS A 229 25.41 18.00 6.04
C LYS A 229 24.87 16.65 5.56
N MET A 230 23.74 16.66 4.86
CA MET A 230 23.15 15.45 4.24
C MET A 230 23.89 15.10 2.94
N ASN A 231 25.22 14.89 3.02
CA ASN A 231 26.04 14.74 1.82
C ASN A 231 25.85 13.37 1.16
N SER A 232 25.42 12.35 1.89
CA SER A 232 25.07 11.06 1.31
C SER A 232 23.84 11.19 0.40
N PHE A 233 22.78 11.87 0.85
CA PHE A 233 21.62 12.18 0.02
C PHE A 233 22.01 13.08 -1.18
N LEU A 234 22.78 14.14 -0.93
CA LEU A 234 23.19 15.08 -1.97
C LEU A 234 24.06 14.43 -3.04
N SER A 235 24.87 13.41 -2.70
CA SER A 235 25.72 12.70 -3.68
C SER A 235 24.90 12.04 -4.78
N VAL A 236 23.75 11.48 -4.47
CA VAL A 236 22.84 10.86 -5.44
C VAL A 236 22.27 11.91 -6.40
N THR A 237 22.06 13.13 -5.91
CA THR A 237 21.40 14.22 -6.67
C THR A 237 22.29 14.89 -7.69
N ASN A 238 23.59 14.68 -7.62
CA ASN A 238 24.58 15.46 -8.39
C ASN A 238 24.47 15.30 -9.89
N GLY A 239 23.96 14.15 -10.35
CA GLY A 239 23.79 13.85 -11.78
C GLY A 239 22.54 14.45 -12.42
N SER A 240 21.56 14.89 -11.63
CA SER A 240 20.26 15.37 -12.13
C SER A 240 20.19 16.90 -12.18
N GLU A 241 19.39 17.41 -13.13
CA GLU A 241 18.95 18.82 -13.16
C GLU A 241 17.71 19.06 -12.29
N GLN A 242 16.98 18.00 -11.87
CA GLN A 242 15.84 18.15 -10.96
C GLN A 242 16.32 18.47 -9.53
N PRO A 243 15.79 19.53 -8.90
CA PRO A 243 16.19 19.88 -7.54
C PRO A 243 15.73 18.83 -6.53
N PRO A 244 16.61 18.35 -5.63
CA PRO A 244 16.21 17.45 -4.56
C PRO A 244 15.20 18.12 -3.63
N LYS A 245 14.32 17.33 -3.03
CA LYS A 245 13.36 17.77 -2.02
C LYS A 245 13.39 16.82 -0.83
N PHE A 246 13.56 17.38 0.36
CA PHE A 246 13.39 16.64 1.60
C PHE A 246 12.08 17.10 2.25
N ILE A 247 11.10 16.19 2.33
CA ILE A 247 9.72 16.54 2.64
C ILE A 247 9.38 15.98 4.00
N ILE A 248 8.87 16.82 4.90
CA ILE A 248 8.43 16.42 6.24
C ILE A 248 6.95 16.75 6.39
N LEU A 249 6.13 15.72 6.70
CA LEU A 249 4.72 15.86 7.02
C LEU A 249 4.50 15.53 8.49
N LYS A 250 3.73 16.34 9.23
CA LYS A 250 3.45 16.11 10.64
C LYS A 250 1.95 16.08 10.87
N HIS A 251 1.42 14.89 11.20
CA HIS A 251 0.06 14.68 11.70
C HIS A 251 0.13 14.50 13.21
N MET A 252 -0.36 15.47 13.95
CA MET A 252 -0.34 15.48 15.43
C MET A 252 -1.76 15.23 15.96
N GLY A 253 -2.31 14.03 15.65
CA GLY A 253 -3.67 13.64 16.02
C GLY A 253 -3.81 13.06 17.42
N GLY A 254 -2.69 12.65 18.04
CA GLY A 254 -2.60 12.13 19.41
C GLY A 254 -2.39 13.22 20.45
N LYS A 255 -1.98 12.83 21.67
CA LYS A 255 -1.64 13.79 22.71
C LYS A 255 -0.28 14.43 22.41
N ALA A 256 -0.12 15.69 22.75
CA ALA A 256 1.11 16.45 22.43
C ALA A 256 2.41 15.83 23.00
N LYS A 257 2.32 15.10 24.12
CA LYS A 257 3.47 14.43 24.77
C LYS A 257 3.78 13.05 24.24
N ASP A 258 2.90 12.47 23.41
CA ASP A 258 3.09 11.11 22.93
C ASP A 258 4.11 11.11 21.78
N ALA A 259 5.12 10.24 21.88
CA ALA A 259 6.16 10.11 20.87
C ALA A 259 5.56 9.66 19.52
N PRO A 260 5.95 10.28 18.40
CA PRO A 260 5.36 9.96 17.10
C PRO A 260 5.89 8.64 16.54
N VAL A 261 5.09 8.00 15.68
CA VAL A 261 5.58 7.02 14.71
C VAL A 261 6.13 7.78 13.51
N VAL A 262 7.32 7.43 13.05
CA VAL A 262 7.93 8.06 11.87
C VAL A 262 7.94 7.08 10.69
N LEU A 263 7.43 7.51 9.55
CA LEU A 263 7.48 6.78 8.28
C LEU A 263 8.47 7.47 7.36
N VAL A 264 9.51 6.75 6.90
CA VAL A 264 10.55 7.29 6.01
C VAL A 264 10.41 6.65 4.63
N GLY A 265 10.24 7.44 3.57
CA GLY A 265 10.02 6.96 2.21
C GLY A 265 11.19 7.25 1.27
N LYS A 266 11.71 6.21 0.58
CA LYS A 266 12.58 6.38 -0.59
C LYS A 266 11.80 7.08 -1.70
N GLY A 267 12.33 8.18 -2.23
CA GLY A 267 11.68 8.99 -3.25
C GLY A 267 12.52 9.19 -4.51
N ILE A 268 13.15 8.15 -5.03
CA ILE A 268 13.90 8.24 -6.30
C ILE A 268 12.90 8.28 -7.45
N THR A 269 12.65 9.47 -8.00
CA THR A 269 11.58 9.65 -9.00
C THR A 269 11.93 9.07 -10.35
N PHE A 270 13.22 8.90 -10.64
CA PHE A 270 13.73 8.05 -11.71
C PHE A 270 15.16 7.59 -11.36
N ASP A 271 15.42 6.30 -11.58
CA ASP A 271 16.71 5.68 -11.28
C ASP A 271 17.33 5.05 -12.52
N THR A 272 18.37 5.70 -13.05
CA THR A 272 19.19 5.15 -14.14
C THR A 272 20.33 4.26 -13.64
N GLY A 273 20.58 4.22 -12.32
CA GLY A 273 21.79 3.66 -11.73
C GLY A 273 22.94 4.68 -11.61
N GLY A 274 22.79 5.88 -12.16
CA GLY A 274 23.89 6.86 -12.22
C GLY A 274 25.01 6.42 -13.15
N ILE A 275 26.27 6.57 -12.74
CA ILE A 275 27.45 6.10 -13.51
C ILE A 275 27.48 4.57 -13.61
N SER A 276 27.03 3.85 -12.59
CA SER A 276 26.79 2.39 -12.65
C SER A 276 25.48 2.10 -13.38
N LEU A 277 25.44 2.44 -14.68
CA LEU A 277 24.22 2.52 -15.49
C LEU A 277 23.52 1.16 -15.62
N LYS A 278 22.19 1.15 -15.35
CA LYS A 278 21.33 -0.01 -15.55
C LYS A 278 21.25 -0.41 -17.04
N ALA A 279 20.93 -1.69 -17.29
CA ALA A 279 20.59 -2.14 -18.63
C ALA A 279 19.30 -1.44 -19.14
N GLY A 280 19.22 -1.16 -20.44
CA GLY A 280 18.06 -0.48 -21.05
C GLY A 280 16.72 -1.21 -20.87
N PRO A 281 16.63 -2.54 -21.09
CA PRO A 281 15.39 -3.29 -20.87
C PRO A 281 14.92 -3.20 -19.42
N GLY A 282 13.68 -2.72 -19.21
CA GLY A 282 13.07 -2.56 -17.87
C GLY A 282 13.43 -1.27 -17.15
N MET A 283 14.32 -0.43 -17.70
CA MET A 283 14.67 0.86 -17.07
C MET A 283 13.46 1.80 -16.97
N ASP A 284 12.49 1.70 -17.86
CA ASP A 284 11.25 2.47 -17.82
C ASP A 284 10.37 2.18 -16.59
N GLU A 285 10.58 1.03 -15.91
CA GLU A 285 9.95 0.71 -14.65
C GLU A 285 10.61 1.41 -13.45
N MET A 286 11.77 2.01 -13.63
CA MET A 286 12.45 2.77 -12.58
C MET A 286 11.75 4.09 -12.21
N LYS A 287 10.67 4.44 -12.88
CA LYS A 287 9.69 5.43 -12.42
C LYS A 287 8.97 5.01 -11.14
N TYR A 288 8.92 3.70 -10.81
CA TYR A 288 8.35 3.18 -9.57
C TYR A 288 9.30 3.24 -8.38
N ASP A 289 10.53 3.68 -8.57
CA ASP A 289 11.55 3.72 -7.52
C ASP A 289 11.31 4.79 -6.45
N MET A 290 10.24 5.54 -6.59
CA MET A 290 9.64 6.42 -5.59
C MET A 290 8.46 5.78 -4.84
N GLY A 291 8.27 4.47 -4.93
CA GLY A 291 7.18 3.74 -4.31
C GLY A 291 7.12 3.90 -2.79
N GLY A 292 8.28 4.05 -2.13
CA GLY A 292 8.35 4.37 -0.70
C GLY A 292 7.73 5.73 -0.38
N ALA A 293 8.11 6.77 -1.11
CA ALA A 293 7.55 8.12 -0.96
C ALA A 293 6.04 8.16 -1.24
N ALA A 294 5.61 7.48 -2.32
CA ALA A 294 4.19 7.37 -2.67
C ALA A 294 3.39 6.69 -1.56
N SER A 295 3.96 5.65 -0.94
CA SER A 295 3.33 4.92 0.17
C SER A 295 3.20 5.78 1.42
N VAL A 296 4.20 6.60 1.74
CA VAL A 296 4.12 7.58 2.84
C VAL A 296 2.99 8.57 2.56
N LEU A 297 2.93 9.16 1.35
CA LEU A 297 1.89 10.13 0.98
C LEU A 297 0.49 9.50 0.98
N GLY A 298 0.35 8.27 0.46
CA GLY A 298 -0.92 7.53 0.50
C GLY A 298 -1.37 7.19 1.92
N THR A 299 -0.44 6.79 2.79
CA THR A 299 -0.74 6.55 4.21
C THR A 299 -1.14 7.84 4.91
N PHE A 300 -0.48 8.97 4.62
CA PHE A 300 -0.86 10.27 5.15
C PHE A 300 -2.25 10.70 4.69
N ARG A 301 -2.63 10.44 3.43
CA ARG A 301 -4.01 10.64 2.99
C ARG A 301 -4.98 9.82 3.82
N ALA A 302 -4.70 8.52 4.01
CA ALA A 302 -5.57 7.64 4.77
C ALA A 302 -5.75 8.10 6.22
N ILE A 303 -4.65 8.40 6.96
CA ILE A 303 -4.75 8.86 8.35
C ILE A 303 -5.40 10.25 8.47
N GLY A 304 -5.25 11.09 7.46
CA GLY A 304 -5.91 12.39 7.39
C GLY A 304 -7.44 12.27 7.23
N GLU A 305 -7.89 11.43 6.31
CA GLU A 305 -9.33 11.17 6.10
C GLU A 305 -9.96 10.51 7.34
N MET A 306 -9.25 9.62 8.04
CA MET A 306 -9.70 9.00 9.29
C MET A 306 -9.64 9.94 10.49
N ASN A 307 -8.90 11.05 10.40
CA ASN A 307 -8.55 11.90 11.54
C ASN A 307 -7.99 11.06 12.71
N LEU A 308 -6.99 10.22 12.38
CA LEU A 308 -6.43 9.21 13.27
C LEU A 308 -5.87 9.83 14.55
N LYS A 309 -6.16 9.23 15.73
CA LYS A 309 -5.76 9.76 17.04
C LYS A 309 -4.36 9.30 17.45
N LEU A 310 -3.39 9.55 16.57
CA LEU A 310 -1.98 9.18 16.76
C LEU A 310 -1.09 10.30 16.22
N ASN A 311 0.11 10.49 16.79
CA ASN A 311 1.12 11.36 16.26
C ASN A 311 1.94 10.59 15.21
N VAL A 312 1.95 11.08 13.97
CA VAL A 312 2.68 10.45 12.85
C VAL A 312 3.47 11.49 12.09
N ILE A 313 4.73 11.19 11.81
CA ILE A 313 5.62 12.04 10.99
C ILE A 313 6.02 11.27 9.74
N GLY A 314 5.85 11.86 8.56
CA GLY A 314 6.37 11.36 7.30
C GLY A 314 7.63 12.11 6.92
N VAL A 315 8.65 11.39 6.47
CA VAL A 315 9.89 11.94 5.94
C VAL A 315 10.14 11.33 4.56
N ILE A 316 10.39 12.14 3.56
CA ILE A 316 10.63 11.67 2.19
C ILE A 316 11.91 12.30 1.66
N ALA A 317 12.87 11.47 1.26
CA ALA A 317 14.07 11.89 0.55
C ALA A 317 13.84 11.74 -0.97
N ALA A 318 13.48 12.84 -1.65
CA ALA A 318 13.09 12.82 -3.05
C ALA A 318 14.18 13.43 -3.95
N CYS A 319 14.66 12.65 -4.93
CA CYS A 319 15.60 13.08 -5.97
C CYS A 319 15.53 12.15 -7.20
N GLU A 320 16.36 12.40 -8.20
CA GLU A 320 16.65 11.49 -9.30
C GLU A 320 18.10 10.99 -9.22
N ASN A 321 18.36 9.78 -9.69
CA ASN A 321 19.69 9.22 -9.89
C ASN A 321 20.01 9.15 -11.39
N MET A 322 20.80 10.11 -11.87
CA MET A 322 21.08 10.31 -13.30
C MET A 322 22.57 10.29 -13.60
N PRO A 323 23.02 9.79 -14.75
CA PRO A 323 24.38 9.92 -15.24
C PRO A 323 24.61 11.32 -15.80
N SER A 324 25.71 11.94 -15.45
CA SER A 324 26.16 13.19 -16.07
C SER A 324 27.63 13.43 -15.77
N GLY A 325 28.24 14.50 -16.34
CA GLY A 325 29.58 14.90 -15.98
C GLY A 325 29.75 15.37 -14.54
N ARG A 326 28.67 15.59 -13.80
CA ARG A 326 28.67 15.98 -12.38
C ARG A 326 28.27 14.84 -11.44
N ALA A 327 27.88 13.70 -11.99
CA ALA A 327 27.40 12.57 -11.19
C ALA A 327 28.51 12.02 -10.28
N THR A 328 28.11 11.50 -9.14
CA THR A 328 28.97 10.76 -8.22
C THR A 328 29.55 9.53 -8.93
N LYS A 329 30.83 9.28 -8.75
CA LYS A 329 31.57 8.18 -9.38
C LYS A 329 31.79 7.03 -8.41
N PRO A 330 31.79 5.80 -8.86
CA PRO A 330 32.30 4.69 -8.06
C PRO A 330 33.71 4.99 -7.53
N GLY A 331 33.90 4.79 -6.21
CA GLY A 331 35.11 5.16 -5.49
C GLY A 331 35.06 6.54 -4.78
N ASP A 332 34.04 7.35 -5.05
CA ASP A 332 33.86 8.60 -4.29
C ASP A 332 33.49 8.30 -2.84
N ILE A 333 34.00 9.10 -1.90
CA ILE A 333 33.68 8.99 -0.47
C ILE A 333 32.86 10.21 -0.05
N VAL A 334 31.78 9.96 0.66
CA VAL A 334 30.88 11.00 1.20
C VAL A 334 30.73 10.86 2.71
N THR A 335 30.46 11.96 3.40
CA THR A 335 30.19 11.96 4.83
C THR A 335 28.67 12.15 5.04
N SER A 336 28.01 11.20 5.67
CA SER A 336 26.59 11.26 6.00
C SER A 336 26.30 12.27 7.12
N MET A 337 25.02 12.57 7.32
CA MET A 337 24.56 13.51 8.36
C MET A 337 24.99 13.11 9.77
N ASN A 338 25.07 11.81 10.08
CA ASN A 338 25.53 11.32 11.40
C ASN A 338 27.05 11.26 11.55
N GLY A 339 27.81 11.66 10.50
CA GLY A 339 29.26 11.74 10.52
C GLY A 339 29.99 10.52 9.98
N LEU A 340 29.32 9.40 9.71
CA LEU A 340 29.95 8.24 9.08
C LEU A 340 30.35 8.54 7.64
N THR A 341 31.54 8.10 7.25
CA THR A 341 32.04 8.16 5.88
C THR A 341 31.63 6.92 5.10
N ILE A 342 31.24 7.09 3.84
CA ILE A 342 30.71 6.02 2.99
C ILE A 342 31.46 6.02 1.67
N GLU A 343 32.12 4.93 1.34
CA GLU A 343 32.68 4.68 0.02
C GLU A 343 31.58 4.16 -0.91
N ILE A 344 31.32 4.89 -1.99
CA ILE A 344 30.29 4.54 -2.96
C ILE A 344 30.92 3.65 -4.04
N LEU A 345 30.80 2.34 -3.87
CA LEU A 345 31.33 1.38 -4.84
C LEU A 345 30.40 1.14 -6.02
N ASN A 346 29.10 1.39 -5.84
CA ASN A 346 28.09 1.23 -6.87
C ASN A 346 27.05 2.35 -6.74
N THR A 347 26.92 3.19 -7.75
CA THR A 347 25.95 4.29 -7.75
C THR A 347 24.51 3.87 -8.01
N ASP A 348 24.27 2.59 -8.40
CA ASP A 348 22.95 1.95 -8.50
C ASP A 348 22.44 1.39 -7.14
N ALA A 349 23.22 1.57 -6.09
CA ALA A 349 22.82 1.34 -4.71
C ALA A 349 22.59 2.67 -3.97
N GLU A 350 21.86 3.56 -4.60
CA GLU A 350 21.59 4.96 -4.23
C GLU A 350 20.49 5.10 -3.17
N GLY A 351 19.50 4.19 -3.18
CA GLY A 351 18.36 4.25 -2.27
C GLY A 351 18.77 4.25 -0.80
N ARG A 352 19.75 3.42 -0.43
CA ARG A 352 20.30 3.42 0.93
C ARG A 352 21.08 4.69 1.25
N LEU A 353 21.68 5.34 0.26
CA LEU A 353 22.40 6.60 0.43
C LEU A 353 21.47 7.77 0.74
N VAL A 354 20.29 7.81 0.11
CA VAL A 354 19.29 8.85 0.43
C VAL A 354 18.57 8.56 1.76
N LEU A 355 18.36 7.28 2.07
CA LEU A 355 17.68 6.86 3.30
C LEU A 355 18.54 7.06 4.55
N CYS A 356 19.86 6.84 4.49
CA CYS A 356 20.72 6.95 5.67
C CYS A 356 20.68 8.34 6.30
N ASP A 357 20.71 9.40 5.51
CA ASP A 357 20.57 10.78 6.00
C ASP A 357 19.14 11.07 6.50
N ALA A 358 18.11 10.50 5.84
CA ALA A 358 16.73 10.63 6.29
C ALA A 358 16.49 9.93 7.63
N LEU A 359 17.08 8.76 7.83
CA LEU A 359 17.03 8.00 9.09
C LEU A 359 17.78 8.73 10.21
N ALA A 360 18.99 9.27 9.93
CA ALA A 360 19.72 10.10 10.88
C ALA A 360 18.90 11.36 11.26
N TYR A 361 18.19 11.96 10.31
CA TYR A 361 17.31 13.10 10.56
C TYR A 361 16.11 12.73 11.44
N ALA A 362 15.57 11.53 11.32
CA ALA A 362 14.39 11.08 12.07
C ALA A 362 14.60 11.03 13.59
N GLU A 363 15.85 10.86 14.05
CA GLU A 363 16.23 10.85 15.47
C GLU A 363 15.73 12.09 16.23
N ARG A 364 15.73 13.27 15.58
CA ARG A 364 15.30 14.54 16.22
C ARG A 364 13.86 14.58 16.68
N PHE A 365 13.04 13.65 16.20
CA PHE A 365 11.63 13.56 16.58
C PHE A 365 11.39 12.70 17.82
N ASN A 366 12.42 12.10 18.42
CA ASN A 366 12.33 11.14 19.52
C ASN A 366 11.19 10.10 19.28
N PRO A 367 11.28 9.32 18.18
CA PRO A 367 10.18 8.51 17.72
C PRO A 367 9.91 7.30 18.63
N ALA A 368 8.64 6.92 18.76
CA ALA A 368 8.23 5.66 19.38
C ALA A 368 8.63 4.45 18.52
N ALA A 369 8.62 4.63 17.19
CA ALA A 369 9.13 3.67 16.20
C ALA A 369 9.38 4.40 14.89
N VAL A 370 10.34 3.91 14.10
CA VAL A 370 10.61 4.36 12.74
C VAL A 370 10.43 3.18 11.80
N ILE A 371 9.66 3.37 10.72
CA ILE A 371 9.56 2.40 9.62
C ILE A 371 10.02 3.11 8.36
N ASP A 372 11.09 2.63 7.73
CA ASP A 372 11.42 3.08 6.38
C ASP A 372 10.89 2.12 5.32
N ILE A 373 10.50 2.69 4.20
CA ILE A 373 9.82 2.02 3.09
C ILE A 373 10.56 2.35 1.80
N ALA A 374 11.05 1.33 1.13
CA ALA A 374 11.83 1.51 -0.08
C ALA A 374 11.68 0.36 -1.09
N THR A 375 11.64 0.71 -2.36
CA THR A 375 11.91 -0.18 -3.48
C THR A 375 13.43 -0.37 -3.57
N LEU A 376 13.99 -1.17 -2.64
CA LEU A 376 15.43 -1.06 -2.37
C LEU A 376 16.27 -2.06 -3.16
N THR A 377 15.83 -3.32 -3.22
CA THR A 377 16.71 -4.35 -3.80
C THR A 377 15.97 -5.33 -4.72
N GLY A 378 16.57 -5.58 -5.88
CA GLY A 378 16.15 -6.70 -6.73
C GLY A 378 16.32 -8.06 -6.05
N ALA A 379 17.26 -8.16 -5.10
CA ALA A 379 17.47 -9.38 -4.32
C ALA A 379 16.25 -9.74 -3.45
N CYS A 380 15.49 -8.78 -2.97
CA CYS A 380 14.23 -9.02 -2.26
C CYS A 380 13.18 -9.69 -3.17
N ILE A 381 13.13 -9.29 -4.46
CA ILE A 381 12.27 -9.93 -5.46
C ILE A 381 12.69 -11.39 -5.66
N VAL A 382 14.01 -11.65 -5.76
CA VAL A 382 14.54 -13.01 -5.93
C VAL A 382 14.18 -13.90 -4.72
N ALA A 383 14.24 -13.35 -3.50
CA ALA A 383 13.96 -14.09 -2.28
C ALA A 383 12.46 -14.34 -2.03
N LEU A 384 11.60 -13.33 -2.24
CA LEU A 384 10.19 -13.34 -1.82
C LEU A 384 9.19 -13.27 -2.98
N GLY A 385 9.67 -13.10 -4.20
CA GLY A 385 8.82 -12.87 -5.38
C GLY A 385 8.03 -11.56 -5.26
N HIS A 386 6.84 -11.57 -5.86
CA HIS A 386 5.92 -10.43 -5.85
C HIS A 386 4.78 -10.57 -4.82
N HIS A 387 4.98 -11.40 -3.80
CA HIS A 387 3.92 -11.78 -2.86
C HIS A 387 4.03 -11.06 -1.52
N LYS A 388 5.23 -10.92 -1.01
CA LYS A 388 5.50 -10.37 0.32
C LYS A 388 6.57 -9.27 0.25
N SER A 389 6.41 -8.23 1.04
CA SER A 389 7.48 -7.24 1.27
C SER A 389 8.53 -7.83 2.21
N GLY A 390 9.79 -7.50 2.01
CA GLY A 390 10.85 -7.87 2.96
C GLY A 390 10.77 -6.98 4.19
N LEU A 391 10.81 -7.60 5.38
CA LEU A 391 10.87 -6.89 6.67
C LEU A 391 12.21 -7.18 7.32
N PHE A 392 12.92 -6.13 7.72
CA PHE A 392 14.23 -6.23 8.38
C PHE A 392 14.22 -5.37 9.63
N THR A 393 14.78 -5.90 10.70
CA THR A 393 14.99 -5.18 11.97
C THR A 393 15.95 -5.95 12.85
N ARG A 394 16.49 -5.30 13.90
CA ARG A 394 17.38 -5.93 14.87
C ARG A 394 16.70 -7.07 15.61
N ASP A 395 17.53 -7.96 16.18
CA ASP A 395 17.06 -9.07 16.99
C ASP A 395 17.24 -8.75 18.49
N ASP A 396 16.37 -7.89 19.00
CA ASP A 396 16.16 -7.60 20.42
C ASP A 396 14.67 -7.48 20.73
N GLU A 397 14.30 -7.43 22.00
CA GLU A 397 12.91 -7.47 22.44
C GLU A 397 12.05 -6.37 21.81
N ALA A 398 12.54 -5.11 21.78
CA ALA A 398 11.78 -3.97 21.25
C ALA A 398 11.56 -4.08 19.73
N HIS A 399 12.61 -4.51 19.02
CA HIS A 399 12.56 -4.67 17.56
C HIS A 399 11.75 -5.90 17.16
N ASN A 400 11.83 -7.00 17.91
CA ASN A 400 11.01 -8.20 17.71
C ASN A 400 9.52 -7.86 17.88
N LYS A 401 9.17 -7.10 18.91
CA LYS A 401 7.80 -6.61 19.10
C LYS A 401 7.33 -5.76 17.93
N LEU A 402 8.16 -4.83 17.44
CA LEU A 402 7.82 -4.00 16.27
C LEU A 402 7.61 -4.87 15.02
N ALA A 403 8.47 -5.87 14.79
CA ALA A 403 8.32 -6.80 13.66
C ALA A 403 7.00 -7.58 13.74
N ASP A 404 6.65 -8.09 14.91
CA ASP A 404 5.41 -8.84 15.12
C ASP A 404 4.17 -7.96 14.88
N GLU A 405 4.18 -6.72 15.37
CA GLU A 405 3.11 -5.75 15.13
C GLU A 405 2.94 -5.45 13.63
N ILE A 406 4.03 -5.26 12.88
CA ILE A 406 4.02 -5.02 11.43
C ILE A 406 3.49 -6.25 10.69
N MET A 407 3.95 -7.45 11.03
CA MET A 407 3.51 -8.70 10.38
C MET A 407 2.02 -8.97 10.67
N ALA A 408 1.57 -8.74 11.91
CA ALA A 408 0.17 -8.88 12.27
C ALA A 408 -0.72 -7.88 11.52
N ALA A 409 -0.30 -6.62 11.44
CA ALA A 409 -1.00 -5.60 10.66
C ALA A 409 -1.10 -5.97 9.18
N GLY A 410 0.00 -6.47 8.60
CA GLY A 410 0.02 -6.95 7.21
C GLY A 410 -0.89 -8.16 6.97
N LYS A 411 -0.93 -9.12 7.90
CA LYS A 411 -1.86 -10.26 7.84
C LYS A 411 -3.31 -9.78 7.88
N ASN A 412 -3.63 -8.84 8.75
CA ASN A 412 -4.98 -8.29 8.88
C ASN A 412 -5.41 -7.47 7.66
N ALA A 413 -4.45 -6.80 7.03
CA ALA A 413 -4.69 -6.00 5.83
C ALA A 413 -4.73 -6.82 4.53
N GLY A 414 -4.30 -8.09 4.53
CA GLY A 414 -4.05 -8.87 3.32
C GLY A 414 -2.83 -8.38 2.52
N ASP A 415 -1.96 -7.57 3.15
CA ASP A 415 -0.76 -6.96 2.58
C ASP A 415 0.48 -7.40 3.38
N THR A 416 0.90 -8.64 3.17
CA THR A 416 1.83 -9.34 4.05
C THR A 416 3.30 -8.97 3.80
N ALA A 417 4.06 -8.90 4.90
CA ALA A 417 5.51 -8.87 4.91
C ALA A 417 6.08 -10.19 5.45
N TRP A 418 7.38 -10.42 5.21
CA TRP A 418 8.12 -11.55 5.74
C TRP A 418 9.47 -11.09 6.28
N ARG A 419 9.80 -11.49 7.52
CA ARG A 419 11.05 -11.08 8.17
C ARG A 419 12.23 -11.84 7.58
N LEU A 420 13.25 -11.08 7.16
CA LEU A 420 14.55 -11.56 6.73
C LEU A 420 15.62 -11.09 7.73
N PRO A 421 16.76 -11.79 7.86
CA PRO A 421 17.76 -11.51 8.88
C PRO A 421 18.59 -10.28 8.56
N ILE A 422 19.08 -9.64 9.62
CA ILE A 422 20.25 -8.77 9.63
C ILE A 422 21.15 -9.21 10.77
N GLY A 423 22.44 -8.91 10.71
CA GLY A 423 23.39 -9.30 11.75
C GLY A 423 24.80 -8.83 11.45
N GLU A 424 25.71 -9.14 12.35
CA GLU A 424 27.13 -8.73 12.25
C GLU A 424 27.78 -9.24 10.97
N GLU A 425 27.44 -10.47 10.55
CA GLU A 425 27.97 -11.10 9.33
C GLU A 425 27.63 -10.29 8.05
N TYR A 426 26.53 -9.54 8.03
CA TYR A 426 26.18 -8.66 6.92
C TYR A 426 26.85 -7.29 7.04
N ASN A 427 27.07 -6.79 8.26
CA ASN A 427 27.84 -5.57 8.51
C ASN A 427 29.32 -5.74 8.16
N GLU A 428 29.91 -6.91 8.46
CA GLU A 428 31.28 -7.23 8.08
C GLU A 428 31.54 -7.10 6.57
N GLN A 429 30.53 -7.37 5.75
CA GLN A 429 30.62 -7.23 4.29
C GLN A 429 30.67 -5.75 3.83
N LEU A 430 30.29 -4.82 4.68
CA LEU A 430 30.27 -3.38 4.38
C LEU A 430 31.56 -2.66 4.75
N LYS A 431 32.58 -3.38 5.20
CA LYS A 431 33.90 -2.78 5.52
C LYS A 431 34.54 -2.19 4.27
N SER A 432 35.09 -0.99 4.41
CA SER A 432 35.88 -0.31 3.40
C SER A 432 37.32 -0.14 3.90
N ASN A 433 38.29 -0.13 3.00
CA ASN A 433 39.65 0.25 3.31
C ASN A 433 39.86 1.76 3.42
N PHE A 434 38.90 2.56 2.95
CA PHE A 434 39.08 4.01 2.75
C PHE A 434 38.00 4.83 3.48
N ALA A 435 36.93 4.22 3.96
CA ALA A 435 35.81 4.84 4.67
C ALA A 435 35.34 3.95 5.82
N ASP A 436 34.41 4.45 6.64
CA ASP A 436 33.81 3.66 7.71
C ASP A 436 32.94 2.52 7.15
N LEU A 437 32.27 2.77 6.02
CA LEU A 437 31.39 1.81 5.35
C LEU A 437 31.55 1.88 3.82
N ALA A 438 31.33 0.76 3.14
CA ALA A 438 31.00 0.72 1.71
C ALA A 438 29.48 0.71 1.53
N ASN A 439 28.95 1.24 0.42
CA ASN A 439 27.50 1.24 0.17
C ASN A 439 26.96 -0.10 -0.31
N ILE A 440 27.82 -1.06 -0.68
CA ILE A 440 27.44 -2.42 -1.08
C ILE A 440 28.34 -3.45 -0.37
N GLY A 441 27.79 -4.65 -0.16
CA GLY A 441 28.55 -5.82 0.28
C GLY A 441 28.98 -6.71 -0.88
N THR A 442 29.44 -7.92 -0.56
CA THR A 442 29.78 -8.96 -1.52
C THR A 442 28.53 -9.53 -2.22
N PRO A 443 28.67 -10.20 -3.39
CA PRO A 443 27.55 -10.90 -4.01
C PRO A 443 26.91 -11.93 -3.07
N GLY A 444 25.57 -11.92 -2.99
CA GLY A 444 24.77 -12.76 -2.09
C GLY A 444 24.24 -11.98 -0.88
N GLY A 445 22.99 -12.25 -0.49
CA GLY A 445 22.36 -11.59 0.66
C GLY A 445 22.16 -10.08 0.50
N ALA A 446 22.08 -9.55 -0.73
CA ALA A 446 22.11 -8.11 -0.98
C ALA A 446 20.97 -7.33 -0.30
N SER A 447 19.81 -7.95 -0.03
CA SER A 447 18.75 -7.31 0.76
C SER A 447 19.14 -7.18 2.23
N CYS A 448 19.81 -8.22 2.78
CA CYS A 448 20.26 -8.22 4.17
C CYS A 448 21.40 -7.21 4.38
N THR A 449 22.37 -7.13 3.44
CA THR A 449 23.46 -6.15 3.51
C THR A 449 22.94 -4.71 3.32
N ALA A 450 21.90 -4.51 2.48
CA ALA A 450 21.26 -3.20 2.36
C ALA A 450 20.59 -2.77 3.68
N ALA A 451 19.87 -3.67 4.32
CA ALA A 451 19.25 -3.41 5.62
C ALA A 451 20.30 -3.21 6.73
N ALA A 452 21.38 -4.01 6.74
CA ALA A 452 22.52 -3.84 7.66
C ALA A 452 23.21 -2.48 7.47
N PHE A 453 23.34 -1.99 6.22
CA PHE A 453 23.82 -0.64 5.96
C PHE A 453 22.92 0.41 6.64
N LEU A 454 21.59 0.32 6.47
CA LEU A 454 20.64 1.26 7.07
C LEU A 454 20.66 1.22 8.60
N GLU A 455 20.85 0.02 9.19
CA GLU A 455 20.95 -0.17 10.63
C GLU A 455 21.97 0.77 11.30
N ASN A 456 23.11 1.06 10.65
CA ASN A 456 24.13 1.95 11.18
C ASN A 456 23.65 3.39 11.43
N PHE A 457 22.51 3.78 10.86
CA PHE A 457 21.91 5.11 10.97
C PHE A 457 20.66 5.14 11.87
N THR A 458 20.34 4.02 12.55
CA THR A 458 19.09 3.86 13.32
C THR A 458 19.31 3.43 14.77
N ARG A 459 20.54 3.50 15.28
CA ARG A 459 20.93 2.91 16.58
C ARG A 459 20.27 3.52 17.81
N LYS A 460 19.65 4.71 17.67
CA LYS A 460 19.09 5.47 18.81
C LYS A 460 17.59 5.32 19.00
N TYR A 461 16.93 4.50 18.19
CA TYR A 461 15.48 4.28 18.25
C TYR A 461 15.09 2.90 17.71
N THR A 462 13.89 2.45 18.02
CA THR A 462 13.32 1.22 17.48
C THR A 462 12.96 1.41 16.01
N TRP A 463 13.48 0.55 15.15
CA TRP A 463 13.45 0.71 13.70
C TRP A 463 13.08 -0.59 12.98
N ALA A 464 12.40 -0.47 11.84
CA ALA A 464 12.19 -1.52 10.88
C ALA A 464 12.29 -0.99 9.45
N HIS A 465 12.84 -1.78 8.55
CA HIS A 465 12.89 -1.53 7.12
C HIS A 465 11.91 -2.43 6.38
N LEU A 466 11.12 -1.85 5.45
CA LEU A 466 10.28 -2.56 4.49
C LEU A 466 10.85 -2.41 3.08
N ASP A 467 11.44 -3.49 2.56
CA ASP A 467 11.80 -3.57 1.14
C ASP A 467 10.59 -4.00 0.32
N ILE A 468 10.06 -3.06 -0.46
CA ILE A 468 8.85 -3.21 -1.25
C ILE A 468 9.12 -3.39 -2.75
N ALA A 469 10.36 -3.63 -3.17
CA ALA A 469 10.73 -3.78 -4.57
C ALA A 469 9.87 -4.84 -5.30
N GLY A 470 9.51 -5.94 -4.62
CA GLY A 470 8.67 -6.99 -5.20
C GLY A 470 7.17 -6.70 -5.19
N THR A 471 6.69 -5.70 -4.42
CA THR A 471 5.26 -5.53 -4.14
C THR A 471 4.69 -4.18 -4.58
N ALA A 472 5.52 -3.17 -4.81
CA ALA A 472 5.09 -1.80 -5.11
C ALA A 472 4.47 -1.65 -6.51
N TRP A 473 4.86 -2.49 -7.48
CA TRP A 473 4.29 -2.47 -8.85
C TRP A 473 4.19 -3.87 -9.46
N LYS A 474 3.49 -3.96 -10.56
CA LYS A 474 3.42 -5.13 -11.45
C LYS A 474 4.10 -4.78 -12.76
N SER A 475 4.81 -5.74 -13.34
CA SER A 475 5.48 -5.62 -14.65
C SER A 475 4.68 -6.27 -15.78
N GLY A 476 5.12 -6.11 -17.01
CA GLY A 476 4.53 -6.74 -18.21
C GLY A 476 3.18 -6.18 -18.59
N GLY A 477 2.25 -7.03 -19.05
CA GLY A 477 0.92 -6.60 -19.55
C GLY A 477 0.02 -5.97 -18.48
N ALA A 478 0.28 -6.26 -17.21
CA ALA A 478 -0.45 -5.69 -16.08
C ALA A 478 0.31 -4.54 -15.38
N LYS A 479 1.28 -3.92 -16.07
CA LYS A 479 2.15 -2.88 -15.54
C LYS A 479 1.35 -1.79 -14.80
N GLY A 480 1.74 -1.53 -13.55
CA GLY A 480 1.14 -0.48 -12.74
C GLY A 480 1.47 -0.62 -11.27
N ALA A 481 1.46 0.50 -10.56
CA ALA A 481 1.62 0.55 -9.11
C ALA A 481 0.45 -0.15 -8.41
N THR A 482 0.74 -0.83 -7.29
CA THR A 482 -0.23 -1.65 -6.56
C THR A 482 -0.93 -0.90 -5.42
N GLY A 483 -0.33 0.18 -4.93
CA GLY A 483 -0.76 0.87 -3.72
C GLY A 483 -0.27 0.21 -2.43
N ARG A 484 0.51 -0.89 -2.51
CA ARG A 484 1.18 -1.51 -1.36
C ARG A 484 2.44 -0.72 -0.97
N PRO A 485 2.77 -0.62 0.33
CA PRO A 485 2.15 -1.26 1.49
C PRO A 485 1.20 -0.33 2.29
N VAL A 486 0.44 0.57 1.65
CA VAL A 486 -0.50 1.46 2.36
C VAL A 486 -1.48 0.71 3.26
N PRO A 487 -2.07 -0.45 2.86
CA PRO A 487 -2.94 -1.22 3.74
C PRO A 487 -2.23 -1.71 5.01
N LEU A 488 -1.02 -2.26 4.87
CA LEU A 488 -0.20 -2.70 6.00
C LEU A 488 0.10 -1.53 6.95
N LEU A 489 0.64 -0.43 6.41
CA LEU A 489 1.03 0.75 7.21
C LEU A 489 -0.18 1.38 7.92
N SER A 490 -1.30 1.52 7.22
CA SER A 490 -2.52 2.09 7.81
C SER A 490 -3.06 1.22 8.95
N ASN A 491 -3.09 -0.11 8.79
CA ASN A 491 -3.53 -1.02 9.85
C ASN A 491 -2.55 -0.99 11.04
N PHE A 492 -1.24 -0.93 10.80
CA PHE A 492 -0.25 -0.77 11.87
C PHE A 492 -0.49 0.51 12.68
N LEU A 493 -0.75 1.64 12.02
CA LEU A 493 -1.03 2.90 12.69
C LEU A 493 -2.39 2.89 13.43
N ILE A 494 -3.43 2.28 12.85
CA ILE A 494 -4.75 2.11 13.50
C ILE A 494 -4.62 1.31 14.79
N ASN A 495 -3.82 0.25 14.80
CA ASN A 495 -3.63 -0.59 15.98
C ASN A 495 -2.85 0.11 17.11
N ARG A 496 -2.20 1.22 16.83
CA ARG A 496 -1.44 2.04 17.80
C ARG A 496 -2.16 3.33 18.22
N ALA A 497 -3.34 3.62 17.63
CA ALA A 497 -4.11 4.84 17.89
C ALA A 497 -5.04 4.76 19.16
#